data_c13bf3dd0cb1618602fc25e5da980852
#
_entry.id   c13bf3dd0cb1618602fc25e5da980852
#
_cell.length_a   1.000
_cell.length_b   1.000
_cell.length_c   1.000
_cell.angle_alpha   90.00
_cell.angle_beta   90.00
_cell.angle_gamma   90.00
#
_symmetry.space_group_name_H-M   'P 1'
#
loop_
_entity.id
_entity.type
_entity.pdbx_description
1 polymer ?
#
loop_
_entity_poly.entity_id
_entity_poly.type
_entity_poly.pdbx_seq_one_letter_code
_entity_poly.pdbx_strand_id
1 'polypeptide(L)'
;MNEKFSVLIKNKIKKFDKTISVENDKSISHRALLVASQCLGPSSLKGVLESEDVNNTIICLKKLGVRIVKKNKKYIVYGNGLGSFRKPNRNQLYVGNSGTLARMLIALIATHPNLKVKVSGDHSLNRRDMKRIIEPLSQIGCNFYPRGKTTLPLTIEGTSMPLAQKHFETLGSAQVKSAILLAAINTHGITTVEEKKISRNHTENLLATIKASIKIKKLKRSNLISLKGQENLSCFNLEIPGDPSSAAPFIILTLLTAGSKLLIKNVNCNPTRIGFIKILKKMNANIKIKNLKKKSGEPVGNIFVKSSFLKPINCPKELVPSLIDELPFLFVIASVIKGVTKFSGISELRHKESDRIKSMEIGLNQIGIKTKSTINSLKIYGNPNIQMNKTLRIFSKKDHRIAMSFFCLGKLLNGNVEIKNFETVNTSFSKFLFTMKKIGAKYEIKK
;
A
#
# COMPACT_ATOMS: atom_id res chain seq x y z
N MET A 1 15.13 -14.62 9.15
CA MET A 1 13.75 -15.05 8.82
C MET A 1 12.90 -14.80 10.05
N ASN A 2 11.79 -14.09 9.94
CA ASN A 2 10.89 -13.90 11.08
C ASN A 2 10.33 -15.27 11.50
N GLU A 3 10.40 -15.59 12.81
CA GLU A 3 9.76 -16.80 13.34
C GLU A 3 8.29 -16.84 12.94
N LYS A 4 7.83 -18.00 12.47
CA LYS A 4 6.41 -18.21 12.16
C LYS A 4 5.62 -18.26 13.45
N PHE A 5 4.52 -17.52 13.51
CA PHE A 5 3.63 -17.59 14.66
C PHE A 5 2.17 -17.42 14.25
N SER A 6 1.29 -17.86 15.13
CA SER A 6 -0.14 -17.69 15.01
C SER A 6 -0.65 -16.76 16.10
N VAL A 7 -1.79 -16.14 15.88
CA VAL A 7 -2.48 -15.32 16.88
C VAL A 7 -3.84 -15.93 17.18
N LEU A 8 -4.10 -16.18 18.47
CA LEU A 8 -5.39 -16.65 18.97
C LEU A 8 -6.13 -15.50 19.68
N ILE A 9 -7.36 -15.29 19.27
CA ILE A 9 -8.29 -14.30 19.81
C ILE A 9 -9.45 -15.03 20.46
N LYS A 10 -9.70 -14.79 21.75
CA LYS A 10 -10.75 -15.47 22.53
C LYS A 10 -11.93 -14.57 22.91
N ASN A 11 -11.70 -13.26 22.99
CA ASN A 11 -12.68 -12.35 23.56
C ASN A 11 -12.88 -11.11 22.68
N LYS A 12 -14.10 -10.59 22.68
CA LYS A 12 -14.41 -9.28 22.08
C LYS A 12 -13.59 -8.17 22.72
N ILE A 13 -13.32 -7.13 21.94
CA ILE A 13 -12.76 -5.90 22.47
C ILE A 13 -13.83 -5.16 23.30
N LYS A 14 -13.42 -4.66 24.47
CA LYS A 14 -14.29 -3.82 25.31
C LYS A 14 -14.28 -2.38 24.82
N LYS A 15 -15.26 -1.58 25.28
CA LYS A 15 -15.31 -0.12 25.06
C LYS A 15 -13.96 0.54 25.41
N PHE A 16 -13.52 1.48 24.57
CA PHE A 16 -12.31 2.27 24.79
C PHE A 16 -12.48 3.71 24.34
N ASP A 17 -11.73 4.60 24.99
CA ASP A 17 -11.53 6.01 24.57
C ASP A 17 -10.02 6.28 24.58
N LYS A 18 -9.42 6.37 23.40
CA LYS A 18 -7.96 6.38 23.26
C LYS A 18 -7.49 7.37 22.20
N THR A 19 -6.26 7.82 22.38
CA THR A 19 -5.49 8.54 21.36
C THR A 19 -4.30 7.69 20.97
N ILE A 20 -4.13 7.46 19.67
CA ILE A 20 -3.02 6.66 19.12
C ILE A 20 -2.35 7.39 17.95
N SER A 21 -1.16 6.94 17.61
CA SER A 21 -0.53 7.13 16.31
C SER A 21 -0.34 5.78 15.67
N VAL A 22 -0.43 5.72 14.35
CA VAL A 22 -0.18 4.51 13.56
C VAL A 22 1.18 4.60 12.88
N GLU A 23 1.67 3.49 12.35
CA GLU A 23 2.91 3.50 11.58
C GLU A 23 2.78 4.35 10.32
N ASN A 24 3.91 4.87 9.87
CA ASN A 24 3.99 5.83 8.79
C ASN A 24 3.70 5.19 7.42
N ASP A 25 3.36 6.02 6.44
CA ASP A 25 2.89 5.58 5.13
C ASP A 25 3.98 4.81 4.37
N LYS A 26 3.68 3.52 4.09
CA LYS A 26 4.55 2.61 3.34
C LYS A 26 4.81 3.11 1.93
N SER A 27 3.76 3.55 1.25
CA SER A 27 3.83 4.00 -0.13
C SER A 27 4.69 5.25 -0.31
N ILE A 28 4.60 6.18 0.65
CA ILE A 28 5.43 7.39 0.67
C ILE A 28 6.87 7.04 1.06
N SER A 29 7.08 6.12 2.02
CA SER A 29 8.42 5.66 2.44
C SER A 29 9.24 5.11 1.26
N HIS A 30 8.65 4.21 0.46
CA HIS A 30 9.30 3.70 -0.74
C HIS A 30 9.69 4.81 -1.71
N ARG A 31 8.73 5.70 -2.02
CA ARG A 31 8.94 6.79 -2.98
C ARG A 31 9.99 7.78 -2.51
N ALA A 32 9.95 8.16 -1.24
CA ALA A 32 10.93 9.08 -0.66
C ALA A 32 12.35 8.53 -0.76
N LEU A 33 12.56 7.25 -0.45
CA LEU A 33 13.87 6.60 -0.57
C LEU A 33 14.34 6.53 -2.02
N LEU A 34 13.47 6.11 -2.95
CA LEU A 34 13.79 5.96 -4.36
C LEU A 34 14.08 7.32 -5.03
N VAL A 35 13.26 8.34 -4.76
CA VAL A 35 13.48 9.68 -5.31
C VAL A 35 14.72 10.32 -4.69
N ALA A 36 14.92 10.21 -3.36
CA ALA A 36 16.11 10.74 -2.70
C ALA A 36 17.41 10.14 -3.23
N SER A 37 17.38 8.88 -3.71
CA SER A 37 18.55 8.25 -4.33
C SER A 37 18.96 8.86 -5.66
N GLN A 38 18.02 9.56 -6.33
CA GLN A 38 18.23 10.24 -7.63
C GLN A 38 18.50 11.74 -7.48
N CYS A 39 18.44 12.28 -6.26
CA CYS A 39 18.74 13.68 -5.99
C CYS A 39 20.25 13.91 -5.86
N LEU A 40 20.68 15.16 -5.97
CA LEU A 40 22.06 15.59 -5.66
C LEU A 40 22.14 15.99 -4.18
N GLY A 41 23.01 15.31 -3.43
CA GLY A 41 23.29 15.62 -2.02
C GLY A 41 22.38 14.87 -1.00
N PRO A 42 22.46 15.25 0.29
CA PRO A 42 21.84 14.52 1.39
C PRO A 42 20.36 14.90 1.58
N SER A 43 19.45 13.97 1.37
CA SER A 43 18.04 14.11 1.73
C SER A 43 17.78 13.54 3.12
N SER A 44 16.98 14.25 3.95
CA SER A 44 16.63 13.85 5.32
C SER A 44 15.18 13.38 5.42
N LEU A 45 14.98 12.10 5.70
CA LEU A 45 13.67 11.46 5.74
C LEU A 45 13.31 11.08 7.19
N LYS A 46 12.34 11.77 7.79
CA LYS A 46 11.81 11.47 9.12
C LYS A 46 10.58 10.58 9.01
N GLY A 47 10.53 9.52 9.81
CA GLY A 47 9.38 8.63 9.86
C GLY A 47 9.31 7.65 8.69
N VAL A 48 10.43 7.27 8.10
CA VAL A 48 10.48 6.12 7.17
C VAL A 48 9.95 4.90 7.89
N LEU A 49 9.01 4.18 7.27
CA LEU A 49 8.44 2.97 7.85
C LEU A 49 9.50 1.88 8.00
N GLU A 50 9.64 1.35 9.20
CA GLU A 50 10.54 0.24 9.49
C GLU A 50 9.81 -1.10 9.36
N SER A 51 9.41 -1.44 8.14
CA SER A 51 8.82 -2.71 7.76
C SER A 51 9.74 -3.49 6.83
N GLU A 52 9.50 -4.78 6.69
CA GLU A 52 10.29 -5.65 5.82
C GLU A 52 10.35 -5.13 4.37
N ASP A 53 9.20 -4.71 3.83
CA ASP A 53 9.11 -4.16 2.47
C ASP A 53 10.01 -2.93 2.28
N VAL A 54 9.98 -1.98 3.21
CA VAL A 54 10.77 -0.74 3.12
C VAL A 54 12.23 -0.98 3.41
N ASN A 55 12.55 -1.90 4.33
CA ASN A 55 13.93 -2.31 4.59
C ASN A 55 14.57 -2.93 3.34
N ASN A 56 13.82 -3.74 2.57
CA ASN A 56 14.29 -4.25 1.29
C ASN A 56 14.60 -3.12 0.29
N THR A 57 13.87 -2.00 0.32
CA THR A 57 14.21 -0.82 -0.49
C THR A 57 15.56 -0.24 -0.09
N ILE A 58 15.80 -0.08 1.20
CA ILE A 58 17.08 0.43 1.72
C ILE A 58 18.23 -0.50 1.32
N ILE A 59 18.04 -1.82 1.46
CA ILE A 59 19.04 -2.83 1.09
C ILE A 59 19.34 -2.78 -0.41
N CYS A 60 18.33 -2.73 -1.26
CA CYS A 60 18.49 -2.65 -2.70
C CYS A 60 19.23 -1.38 -3.12
N LEU A 61 18.86 -0.21 -2.57
CA LEU A 61 19.53 1.05 -2.85
C LEU A 61 21.00 1.06 -2.39
N LYS A 62 21.29 0.51 -1.22
CA LYS A 62 22.69 0.34 -0.75
C LYS A 62 23.49 -0.55 -1.69
N LYS A 63 22.91 -1.65 -2.19
CA LYS A 63 23.57 -2.52 -3.17
C LYS A 63 23.81 -1.81 -4.52
N LEU A 64 22.99 -0.83 -4.86
CA LEU A 64 23.15 0.03 -6.03
C LEU A 64 24.09 1.22 -5.79
N GLY A 65 24.82 1.25 -4.66
CA GLY A 65 25.83 2.25 -4.36
C GLY A 65 25.33 3.49 -3.63
N VAL A 66 24.05 3.54 -3.23
CA VAL A 66 23.49 4.67 -2.48
C VAL A 66 23.88 4.59 -1.00
N ARG A 67 24.54 5.60 -0.47
CA ARG A 67 24.84 5.71 0.96
C ARG A 67 23.58 6.12 1.71
N ILE A 68 23.12 5.27 2.65
CA ILE A 68 21.97 5.53 3.51
C ILE A 68 22.36 5.29 4.96
N VAL A 69 22.20 6.31 5.81
CA VAL A 69 22.56 6.29 7.23
C VAL A 69 21.32 6.61 8.06
N LYS A 70 21.12 5.86 9.14
CA LYS A 70 20.07 6.18 10.15
C LYS A 70 20.73 6.95 11.30
N LYS A 71 20.28 8.19 11.53
CA LYS A 71 20.73 9.05 12.61
C LYS A 71 19.56 9.75 13.28
N ASN A 72 19.43 9.69 14.62
CA ASN A 72 18.38 10.36 15.39
C ASN A 72 16.96 10.13 14.84
N LYS A 73 16.58 8.88 14.58
CA LYS A 73 15.28 8.47 14.03
C LYS A 73 14.97 9.03 12.63
N LYS A 74 15.98 9.55 11.92
CA LYS A 74 15.89 9.98 10.52
C LYS A 74 16.79 9.11 9.66
N TYR A 75 16.42 8.94 8.42
CA TYR A 75 17.26 8.35 7.39
C TYR A 75 17.84 9.47 6.53
N ILE A 76 19.16 9.52 6.43
CA ILE A 76 19.89 10.41 5.53
C ILE A 76 20.27 9.60 4.29
N VAL A 77 19.73 9.99 3.15
CA VAL A 77 20.02 9.36 1.86
C VAL A 77 20.92 10.30 1.08
N TYR A 78 22.14 9.87 0.82
CA TYR A 78 23.11 10.61 0.00
C TYR A 78 22.88 10.20 -1.46
N GLY A 79 22.10 10.98 -2.16
CA GLY A 79 21.86 10.79 -3.59
C GLY A 79 23.02 11.36 -4.40
N ASN A 80 23.40 10.65 -5.45
CA ASN A 80 24.50 11.01 -6.34
C ASN A 80 24.02 11.56 -7.69
N GLY A 81 22.73 11.88 -7.81
CA GLY A 81 22.11 12.39 -9.03
C GLY A 81 21.57 11.29 -9.94
N LEU A 82 21.08 11.71 -11.10
CA LEU A 82 20.51 10.83 -12.10
C LEU A 82 21.57 9.90 -12.71
N GLY A 83 21.19 8.68 -13.07
CA GLY A 83 22.08 7.72 -13.71
C GLY A 83 23.25 7.22 -12.83
N SER A 84 23.22 7.47 -11.53
CA SER A 84 24.35 7.22 -10.60
C SER A 84 24.38 5.83 -9.95
N PHE A 85 23.43 4.97 -10.23
CA PHE A 85 23.41 3.62 -9.68
C PHE A 85 24.61 2.80 -10.16
N ARG A 86 25.19 2.05 -9.25
CA ARG A 86 26.33 1.16 -9.52
C ARG A 86 25.84 -0.27 -9.65
N LYS A 87 26.56 -1.05 -10.45
CA LYS A 87 26.29 -2.47 -10.61
C LYS A 87 26.43 -3.19 -9.26
N PRO A 88 25.38 -3.90 -8.77
CA PRO A 88 25.48 -4.60 -7.49
C PRO A 88 26.36 -5.84 -7.60
N ASN A 89 27.02 -6.21 -6.50
CA ASN A 89 27.74 -7.47 -6.41
C ASN A 89 26.81 -8.62 -6.82
N ARG A 90 27.34 -9.58 -7.61
CA ARG A 90 26.59 -10.73 -8.18
C ARG A 90 25.44 -10.35 -9.12
N ASN A 91 25.32 -9.08 -9.52
CA ASN A 91 24.26 -8.57 -10.42
C ASN A 91 22.84 -8.96 -9.99
N GLN A 92 22.57 -9.04 -8.69
CA GLN A 92 21.29 -9.50 -8.17
C GLN A 92 20.73 -8.59 -7.08
N LEU A 93 19.41 -8.35 -7.17
CA LEU A 93 18.63 -7.64 -6.17
C LEU A 93 17.42 -8.50 -5.75
N TYR A 94 17.25 -8.65 -4.45
CA TYR A 94 16.12 -9.34 -3.86
C TYR A 94 15.18 -8.31 -3.24
N VAL A 95 13.94 -8.25 -3.74
CA VAL A 95 12.95 -7.23 -3.35
C VAL A 95 11.88 -7.76 -2.36
N GLY A 96 12.04 -8.98 -1.85
CA GLY A 96 11.10 -9.61 -0.92
C GLY A 96 9.72 -9.81 -1.51
N ASN A 97 8.67 -9.50 -0.75
CA ASN A 97 7.28 -9.53 -1.21
C ASN A 97 6.79 -8.17 -1.75
N SER A 98 7.66 -7.17 -1.84
CA SER A 98 7.28 -5.80 -2.13
C SER A 98 7.03 -5.56 -3.63
N GLY A 99 5.79 -5.69 -4.08
CA GLY A 99 5.41 -5.31 -5.45
C GLY A 99 5.58 -3.81 -5.73
N THR A 100 5.56 -2.97 -4.70
CA THR A 100 5.83 -1.52 -4.82
C THR A 100 7.30 -1.27 -5.14
N LEU A 101 8.20 -1.87 -4.36
CA LEU A 101 9.63 -1.79 -4.61
C LEU A 101 9.98 -2.35 -5.98
N ALA A 102 9.52 -3.58 -6.29
CA ALA A 102 9.84 -4.23 -7.55
C ALA A 102 9.54 -3.34 -8.76
N ARG A 103 8.30 -2.83 -8.86
CA ARG A 103 7.88 -2.04 -10.01
C ARG A 103 8.61 -0.72 -10.15
N MET A 104 8.82 -0.01 -9.04
CA MET A 104 9.48 1.30 -9.07
C MET A 104 10.99 1.18 -9.26
N LEU A 105 11.62 0.16 -8.65
CA LEU A 105 13.07 -0.06 -8.79
C LEU A 105 13.41 -0.53 -10.21
N ILE A 106 12.62 -1.43 -10.79
CA ILE A 106 12.78 -1.87 -12.18
C ILE A 106 12.74 -0.66 -13.12
N ALA A 107 11.82 0.29 -12.90
CA ALA A 107 11.71 1.48 -13.73
C ALA A 107 12.94 2.40 -13.63
N LEU A 108 13.53 2.55 -12.45
CA LEU A 108 14.79 3.29 -12.29
C LEU A 108 15.95 2.55 -12.96
N ILE A 109 16.07 1.23 -12.78
CA ILE A 109 17.10 0.41 -13.43
C ILE A 109 16.97 0.49 -14.95
N ALA A 110 15.75 0.45 -15.47
CA ALA A 110 15.45 0.46 -16.91
C ALA A 110 16.05 1.66 -17.67
N THR A 111 16.25 2.78 -16.98
CA THR A 111 16.77 4.04 -17.54
C THR A 111 18.18 4.38 -17.06
N HIS A 112 18.90 3.40 -16.48
CA HIS A 112 20.31 3.56 -16.12
C HIS A 112 21.20 2.88 -17.16
N PRO A 113 22.12 3.62 -17.81
CA PRO A 113 23.03 3.05 -18.78
C PRO A 113 23.92 1.98 -18.14
N ASN A 114 24.28 0.96 -18.91
CA ASN A 114 25.23 -0.09 -18.52
C ASN A 114 24.83 -0.92 -17.26
N LEU A 115 23.58 -0.83 -16.82
CA LEU A 115 23.05 -1.63 -15.73
C LEU A 115 22.34 -2.87 -16.28
N LYS A 116 22.91 -4.06 -15.96
CA LYS A 116 22.27 -5.35 -16.22
C LYS A 116 22.14 -6.10 -14.89
N VAL A 117 20.89 -6.18 -14.36
CA VAL A 117 20.61 -6.64 -13.01
C VAL A 117 19.45 -7.62 -12.98
N LYS A 118 19.65 -8.76 -12.31
CA LYS A 118 18.59 -9.74 -12.03
C LYS A 118 17.81 -9.29 -10.80
N VAL A 119 16.51 -9.08 -10.96
CA VAL A 119 15.58 -8.78 -9.87
C VAL A 119 14.74 -10.02 -9.55
N SER A 120 14.66 -10.37 -8.27
CA SER A 120 13.87 -11.48 -7.76
C SER A 120 13.11 -11.08 -6.51
N GLY A 121 11.95 -11.71 -6.29
CA GLY A 121 11.17 -11.58 -5.06
C GLY A 121 10.99 -12.92 -4.36
N ASP A 122 10.11 -12.96 -3.37
CA ASP A 122 9.67 -14.21 -2.77
C ASP A 122 8.74 -14.99 -3.73
N HIS A 123 8.35 -16.19 -3.31
CA HIS A 123 7.48 -17.05 -4.10
C HIS A 123 6.15 -16.39 -4.50
N SER A 124 5.55 -15.55 -3.62
CA SER A 124 4.31 -14.83 -3.93
C SER A 124 4.54 -13.74 -4.99
N LEU A 125 5.59 -12.92 -4.82
CA LEU A 125 5.88 -11.84 -5.74
C LEU A 125 6.34 -12.35 -7.11
N ASN A 126 7.10 -13.45 -7.14
CA ASN A 126 7.58 -14.06 -8.39
C ASN A 126 6.46 -14.62 -9.28
N ARG A 127 5.24 -14.78 -8.74
CA ARG A 127 4.05 -15.18 -9.50
C ARG A 127 3.23 -14.01 -10.02
N ARG A 128 3.53 -12.78 -9.55
CA ARG A 128 2.76 -11.61 -9.98
C ARG A 128 3.22 -11.13 -11.34
N ASP A 129 2.25 -10.85 -12.19
CA ASP A 129 2.51 -10.31 -13.52
C ASP A 129 3.08 -8.87 -13.43
N MET A 130 4.17 -8.65 -14.15
CA MET A 130 4.85 -7.37 -14.31
C MET A 130 4.66 -6.79 -15.72
N LYS A 131 3.83 -7.42 -16.57
CA LYS A 131 3.59 -7.00 -17.97
C LYS A 131 3.29 -5.51 -18.08
N ARG A 132 2.44 -4.99 -17.16
CA ARG A 132 2.02 -3.58 -17.14
C ARG A 132 3.16 -2.56 -16.96
N ILE A 133 4.35 -2.98 -16.51
CA ILE A 133 5.54 -2.12 -16.47
C ILE A 133 6.57 -2.55 -17.49
N ILE A 134 6.67 -3.83 -17.81
CA ILE A 134 7.61 -4.35 -18.80
C ILE A 134 7.31 -3.74 -20.18
N GLU A 135 6.06 -3.78 -20.62
CA GLU A 135 5.66 -3.24 -21.94
C GLU A 135 6.06 -1.77 -22.13
N PRO A 136 5.63 -0.81 -21.25
CA PRO A 136 6.01 0.58 -21.42
C PRO A 136 7.52 0.81 -21.26
N LEU A 137 8.21 0.07 -20.40
CA LEU A 137 9.66 0.20 -20.24
C LEU A 137 10.43 -0.40 -21.42
N SER A 138 9.92 -1.44 -22.06
CA SER A 138 10.50 -1.95 -23.32
C SER A 138 10.35 -0.96 -24.46
N GLN A 139 9.22 -0.25 -24.53
CA GLN A 139 8.99 0.79 -25.53
C GLN A 139 9.97 1.96 -25.43
N ILE A 140 10.49 2.26 -24.23
CA ILE A 140 11.50 3.30 -24.04
C ILE A 140 12.93 2.79 -24.23
N GLY A 141 13.14 1.53 -24.66
CA GLY A 141 14.43 0.96 -25.00
C GLY A 141 15.05 0.00 -23.99
N CYS A 142 14.34 -0.34 -22.89
CA CYS A 142 14.83 -1.30 -21.89
C CYS A 142 14.63 -2.75 -22.37
N ASN A 143 15.60 -3.62 -22.09
CA ASN A 143 15.50 -5.03 -22.38
C ASN A 143 15.22 -5.88 -21.11
N PHE A 144 14.40 -6.91 -21.29
CA PHE A 144 14.05 -7.87 -20.23
C PHE A 144 14.38 -9.31 -20.66
N TYR A 145 15.01 -10.06 -19.77
CA TYR A 145 15.38 -11.46 -20.04
C TYR A 145 14.89 -12.40 -18.93
N PRO A 146 14.43 -13.61 -19.29
CA PRO A 146 14.21 -14.12 -20.65
C PRO A 146 13.16 -13.31 -21.41
N ARG A 147 13.31 -13.20 -22.73
CA ARG A 147 12.32 -12.52 -23.58
C ARG A 147 10.95 -13.18 -23.45
N GLY A 148 9.88 -12.40 -23.45
CA GLY A 148 8.49 -12.89 -23.34
C GLY A 148 8.04 -13.22 -21.91
N LYS A 149 8.94 -13.35 -20.94
CA LYS A 149 8.60 -13.60 -19.56
C LYS A 149 8.11 -12.30 -18.88
N THR A 150 6.96 -12.37 -18.21
CA THR A 150 6.36 -11.22 -17.52
C THR A 150 6.35 -11.34 -16.00
N THR A 151 6.94 -12.38 -15.45
CA THR A 151 7.03 -12.62 -13.99
C THR A 151 8.47 -12.66 -13.52
N LEU A 152 8.71 -12.30 -12.23
CA LEU A 152 10.05 -12.42 -11.65
C LEU A 152 10.44 -13.92 -11.47
N PRO A 153 11.74 -14.25 -11.40
CA PRO A 153 12.89 -13.36 -11.56
C PRO A 153 13.11 -12.96 -13.03
N LEU A 154 13.52 -11.69 -13.22
CA LEU A 154 13.86 -11.12 -14.52
C LEU A 154 15.23 -10.44 -14.46
N THR A 155 15.97 -10.49 -15.54
CA THR A 155 17.15 -9.65 -15.74
C THR A 155 16.72 -8.42 -16.53
N ILE A 156 16.98 -7.26 -15.99
CA ILE A 156 16.70 -5.95 -16.58
C ILE A 156 18.02 -5.40 -17.11
N GLU A 157 18.05 -5.04 -18.37
CA GLU A 157 19.16 -4.36 -19.01
C GLU A 157 18.70 -2.95 -19.38
N GLY A 158 19.23 -1.98 -18.63
CA GLY A 158 18.86 -0.57 -18.78
C GLY A 158 19.35 0.03 -20.10
N THR A 159 18.62 1.00 -20.61
CA THR A 159 18.98 1.74 -21.80
C THR A 159 19.75 3.02 -21.46
N SER A 160 20.74 3.37 -22.31
CA SER A 160 21.46 4.64 -22.24
C SER A 160 20.71 5.80 -22.87
N MET A 161 19.72 5.49 -23.73
CA MET A 161 18.93 6.50 -24.45
C MET A 161 17.43 6.22 -24.30
N PRO A 162 16.86 6.41 -23.10
CA PRO A 162 15.43 6.22 -22.91
C PRO A 162 14.63 7.27 -23.68
N LEU A 163 13.58 6.83 -24.39
CA LEU A 163 12.73 7.67 -25.21
C LEU A 163 11.55 8.21 -24.43
N ALA A 164 11.34 9.53 -24.46
CA ALA A 164 10.15 10.15 -23.88
C ALA A 164 8.89 9.75 -24.67
N GLN A 165 7.85 9.36 -23.97
CA GLN A 165 6.63 8.82 -24.57
C GLN A 165 5.36 9.30 -23.90
N LYS A 166 4.23 9.12 -24.58
CA LYS A 166 2.89 9.26 -24.00
C LYS A 166 2.35 7.87 -23.59
N HIS A 167 2.00 7.72 -22.33
CA HIS A 167 1.42 6.50 -21.77
C HIS A 167 -0.05 6.70 -21.40
N PHE A 168 -0.85 5.63 -21.59
CA PHE A 168 -2.26 5.61 -21.23
C PHE A 168 -2.49 4.66 -20.06
N GLU A 169 -2.82 5.22 -18.88
CA GLU A 169 -3.16 4.42 -17.68
C GLU A 169 -4.69 4.33 -17.55
N THR A 170 -5.24 3.15 -17.85
CA THR A 170 -6.69 2.92 -17.92
C THR A 170 -7.25 2.19 -16.70
N LEU A 171 -6.39 1.52 -15.92
CA LEU A 171 -6.79 0.63 -14.83
C LEU A 171 -6.83 1.30 -13.46
N GLY A 172 -6.21 2.49 -13.32
CA GLY A 172 -6.08 3.20 -12.05
C GLY A 172 -4.96 2.62 -11.18
N SER A 173 -3.86 2.19 -11.80
CA SER A 173 -2.69 1.66 -11.10
C SER A 173 -1.67 2.74 -10.76
N ALA A 174 -1.67 3.17 -9.49
CA ALA A 174 -0.66 4.11 -9.00
C ALA A 174 0.77 3.57 -9.09
N GLN A 175 0.97 2.24 -9.06
CA GLN A 175 2.30 1.66 -9.15
C GLN A 175 2.86 1.72 -10.58
N VAL A 176 2.02 1.48 -11.58
CA VAL A 176 2.40 1.62 -13.00
C VAL A 176 2.70 3.09 -13.32
N LYS A 177 1.78 4.00 -12.98
CA LYS A 177 1.99 5.44 -13.13
C LYS A 177 3.30 5.90 -12.46
N SER A 178 3.54 5.48 -11.22
CA SER A 178 4.77 5.83 -10.51
C SER A 178 6.01 5.26 -11.17
N ALA A 179 5.97 4.03 -11.68
CA ALA A 179 7.08 3.43 -12.40
C ALA A 179 7.44 4.26 -13.65
N ILE A 180 6.44 4.64 -14.45
CA ILE A 180 6.63 5.46 -15.64
C ILE A 180 7.21 6.84 -15.28
N LEU A 181 6.69 7.50 -14.24
CA LEU A 181 7.21 8.79 -13.78
C LEU A 181 8.64 8.69 -13.24
N LEU A 182 8.99 7.59 -12.55
CA LEU A 182 10.36 7.37 -12.08
C LEU A 182 11.33 7.07 -13.24
N ALA A 183 10.89 6.35 -14.26
CA ALA A 183 11.67 6.21 -15.50
C ALA A 183 11.85 7.56 -16.19
N ALA A 184 10.80 8.38 -16.25
CA ALA A 184 10.81 9.70 -16.88
C ALA A 184 11.84 10.66 -16.25
N ILE A 185 12.20 10.51 -14.98
CA ILE A 185 13.24 11.34 -14.33
C ILE A 185 14.57 11.26 -15.11
N ASN A 186 14.94 10.07 -15.57
CA ASN A 186 16.18 9.83 -16.31
C ASN A 186 16.03 9.94 -17.84
N THR A 187 14.82 10.25 -18.34
CA THR A 187 14.52 10.27 -19.77
C THR A 187 14.61 11.68 -20.32
N HIS A 188 15.34 11.91 -21.39
CA HIS A 188 15.39 13.21 -22.06
C HIS A 188 14.03 13.56 -22.67
N GLY A 189 13.62 14.82 -22.55
CA GLY A 189 12.35 15.32 -23.08
C GLY A 189 11.19 15.22 -22.09
N ILE A 190 9.95 15.20 -22.59
CA ILE A 190 8.73 15.23 -21.78
C ILE A 190 7.98 13.90 -21.92
N THR A 191 7.97 13.12 -20.86
CA THR A 191 7.10 11.94 -20.75
C THR A 191 5.73 12.36 -20.20
N THR A 192 4.66 11.85 -20.81
CA THR A 192 3.29 12.12 -20.37
C THR A 192 2.56 10.85 -19.97
N VAL A 193 1.73 10.94 -18.93
CA VAL A 193 0.81 9.88 -18.51
C VAL A 193 -0.61 10.43 -18.53
N GLU A 194 -1.45 9.88 -19.39
CA GLU A 194 -2.89 10.15 -19.37
C GLU A 194 -3.61 9.11 -18.52
N GLU A 195 -4.08 9.52 -17.35
CA GLU A 195 -4.73 8.67 -16.36
C GLU A 195 -6.26 8.80 -16.46
N LYS A 196 -6.94 7.78 -16.99
CA LYS A 196 -8.42 7.77 -17.09
C LYS A 196 -9.11 7.47 -15.76
N LYS A 197 -8.54 6.59 -14.94
CA LYS A 197 -9.02 6.31 -13.58
C LYS A 197 -8.03 6.88 -12.59
N ILE A 198 -8.45 7.91 -11.86
CA ILE A 198 -7.59 8.61 -10.90
C ILE A 198 -7.12 7.62 -9.84
N SER A 199 -5.81 7.45 -9.76
CA SER A 199 -5.12 6.65 -8.76
C SER A 199 -4.37 7.54 -7.74
N ARG A 200 -3.68 6.91 -6.80
CA ARG A 200 -2.86 7.61 -5.79
C ARG A 200 -1.80 8.49 -6.45
N ASN A 201 -1.65 9.72 -5.98
CA ASN A 201 -0.78 10.74 -6.56
C ASN A 201 0.43 11.10 -5.68
N HIS A 202 0.91 10.16 -4.88
CA HIS A 202 2.06 10.39 -3.99
C HIS A 202 3.36 10.72 -4.74
N THR A 203 3.57 10.11 -5.93
CA THR A 203 4.75 10.40 -6.75
C THR A 203 4.70 11.82 -7.29
N GLU A 204 3.56 12.22 -7.80
CA GLU A 204 3.34 13.58 -8.32
C GLU A 204 3.50 14.63 -7.20
N ASN A 205 2.90 14.37 -6.02
CA ASN A 205 3.02 15.25 -4.87
C ASN A 205 4.47 15.39 -4.40
N LEU A 206 5.22 14.29 -4.36
CA LEU A 206 6.63 14.30 -3.97
C LEU A 206 7.47 15.04 -4.99
N LEU A 207 7.35 14.74 -6.28
CA LEU A 207 8.09 15.40 -7.35
C LEU A 207 7.80 16.92 -7.40
N ALA A 208 6.53 17.30 -7.23
CA ALA A 208 6.16 18.72 -7.14
C ALA A 208 6.76 19.40 -5.88
N THR A 209 6.83 18.67 -4.75
CA THR A 209 7.41 19.19 -3.49
C THR A 209 8.90 19.48 -3.62
N ILE A 210 9.63 18.66 -4.37
CA ILE A 210 11.06 18.86 -4.65
C ILE A 210 11.32 19.74 -5.88
N LYS A 211 10.28 20.40 -6.41
CA LYS A 211 10.34 21.31 -7.55
C LYS A 211 10.81 20.66 -8.87
N ALA A 212 10.60 19.35 -9.04
CA ALA A 212 10.77 18.73 -10.34
C ALA A 212 9.77 19.34 -11.36
N SER A 213 10.15 19.38 -12.64
CA SER A 213 9.32 19.96 -13.71
C SER A 213 8.14 19.05 -14.08
N ILE A 214 7.25 18.83 -13.10
CA ILE A 214 6.02 18.08 -13.25
C ILE A 214 4.82 19.01 -13.37
N LYS A 215 3.96 18.76 -14.36
CA LYS A 215 2.70 19.48 -14.58
C LYS A 215 1.54 18.51 -14.60
N ILE A 216 0.42 18.89 -13.96
CA ILE A 216 -0.80 18.08 -13.93
C ILE A 216 -1.94 18.93 -14.48
N LYS A 217 -2.47 18.51 -15.64
CA LYS A 217 -3.63 19.14 -16.29
C LYS A 217 -4.84 18.23 -16.10
N LYS A 218 -5.88 18.74 -15.46
CA LYS A 218 -7.17 18.06 -15.38
C LYS A 218 -7.89 18.20 -16.71
N LEU A 219 -8.28 17.09 -17.31
CA LEU A 219 -9.12 17.02 -18.48
C LEU A 219 -10.54 16.63 -18.08
N LYS A 220 -11.49 16.70 -19.01
CA LYS A 220 -12.90 16.38 -18.75
C LYS A 220 -13.13 14.96 -18.15
N ARG A 221 -12.32 13.97 -18.57
CA ARG A 221 -12.47 12.56 -18.17
C ARG A 221 -11.15 11.86 -17.75
N SER A 222 -10.07 12.61 -17.62
CA SER A 222 -8.73 12.08 -17.28
C SER A 222 -7.88 13.16 -16.62
N ASN A 223 -6.72 12.77 -16.11
CA ASN A 223 -5.64 13.68 -15.77
C ASN A 223 -4.49 13.45 -16.76
N LEU A 224 -3.90 14.50 -17.26
CA LEU A 224 -2.65 14.47 -18.02
C LEU A 224 -1.52 14.92 -17.10
N ILE A 225 -0.60 14.02 -16.83
CA ILE A 225 0.60 14.27 -16.02
C ILE A 225 1.78 14.33 -16.98
N SER A 226 2.53 15.43 -16.97
CA SER A 226 3.71 15.64 -17.80
C SER A 226 4.92 15.86 -16.92
N LEU A 227 6.02 15.16 -17.18
CA LEU A 227 7.27 15.28 -16.46
C LEU A 227 8.41 15.48 -17.46
N LYS A 228 9.14 16.58 -17.31
CA LYS A 228 10.39 16.82 -18.04
C LYS A 228 11.52 16.14 -17.28
N GLY A 229 12.21 15.24 -17.93
CA GLY A 229 13.31 14.47 -17.34
C GLY A 229 14.67 15.10 -17.60
N GLN A 230 15.70 14.43 -17.09
CA GLN A 230 17.11 14.86 -17.11
C GLN A 230 17.35 16.25 -16.52
N GLU A 231 16.55 16.63 -15.52
CA GLU A 231 16.79 17.82 -14.71
C GLU A 231 17.33 17.42 -13.32
N ASN A 232 18.31 18.17 -12.84
CA ASN A 232 18.87 17.91 -11.50
C ASN A 232 17.82 18.02 -10.41
N LEU A 233 17.65 16.97 -9.63
CA LEU A 233 16.77 16.94 -8.48
C LEU A 233 17.55 17.35 -7.23
N SER A 234 17.07 18.39 -6.55
CA SER A 234 17.67 18.84 -5.29
C SER A 234 17.34 17.90 -4.13
N CYS A 235 18.25 17.76 -3.19
CA CYS A 235 18.00 17.05 -1.94
C CYS A 235 16.88 17.74 -1.14
N PHE A 236 16.22 16.99 -0.26
CA PHE A 236 15.02 17.48 0.42
C PHE A 236 14.87 16.93 1.84
N ASN A 237 14.07 17.63 2.64
CA ASN A 237 13.62 17.20 3.94
C ASN A 237 12.16 16.76 3.86
N LEU A 238 11.85 15.55 4.31
CA LEU A 238 10.49 15.02 4.30
C LEU A 238 10.13 14.41 5.66
N GLU A 239 8.93 14.72 6.15
CA GLU A 239 8.33 14.00 7.26
C GLU A 239 7.14 13.18 6.76
N ILE A 240 7.23 11.86 6.90
CA ILE A 240 6.25 10.90 6.40
C ILE A 240 5.11 10.78 7.42
N PRO A 241 3.85 11.03 7.02
CA PRO A 241 2.69 10.90 7.90
C PRO A 241 2.31 9.44 8.17
N GLY A 242 1.41 9.22 9.13
CA GLY A 242 0.81 7.92 9.40
C GLY A 242 0.04 7.37 8.19
N ASP A 243 0.11 6.06 7.99
CA ASP A 243 -0.57 5.37 6.88
C ASP A 243 -2.07 5.22 7.15
N PRO A 244 -2.96 5.72 6.27
CA PRO A 244 -4.40 5.52 6.41
C PRO A 244 -4.81 4.04 6.36
N SER A 245 -4.05 3.20 5.68
CA SER A 245 -4.25 1.75 5.71
C SER A 245 -3.94 1.13 7.06
N SER A 246 -2.93 1.67 7.78
CA SER A 246 -2.63 1.27 9.16
C SER A 246 -3.65 1.82 10.16
N ALA A 247 -4.35 2.91 9.82
CA ALA A 247 -5.45 3.44 10.63
C ALA A 247 -6.76 2.62 10.49
N ALA A 248 -6.99 2.00 9.33
CA ALA A 248 -8.25 1.32 9.01
C ALA A 248 -8.69 0.28 10.05
N PRO A 249 -7.85 -0.67 10.52
CA PRO A 249 -8.27 -1.67 11.52
C PRO A 249 -8.75 -1.05 12.83
N PHE A 250 -8.15 0.04 13.29
CA PHE A 250 -8.56 0.75 14.51
C PHE A 250 -9.86 1.52 14.30
N ILE A 251 -10.05 2.10 13.12
CA ILE A 251 -11.29 2.80 12.74
C ILE A 251 -12.47 1.83 12.78
N ILE A 252 -12.36 0.65 12.15
CA ILE A 252 -13.47 -0.30 12.12
C ILE A 252 -13.79 -0.89 13.50
N LEU A 253 -12.78 -1.18 14.33
CA LEU A 253 -13.00 -1.62 15.69
C LEU A 253 -13.71 -0.56 16.52
N THR A 254 -13.34 0.71 16.37
CA THR A 254 -14.00 1.83 17.07
C THR A 254 -15.45 1.98 16.63
N LEU A 255 -15.72 1.93 15.32
CA LEU A 255 -17.06 2.07 14.78
C LEU A 255 -18.03 0.99 15.29
N LEU A 256 -17.54 -0.25 15.40
CA LEU A 256 -18.33 -1.43 15.72
C LEU A 256 -18.32 -1.81 17.21
N THR A 257 -17.57 -1.10 18.06
CA THR A 257 -17.56 -1.31 19.51
C THR A 257 -18.33 -0.19 20.21
N ALA A 258 -19.53 -0.51 20.69
CA ALA A 258 -20.45 0.47 21.29
C ALA A 258 -19.78 1.35 22.34
N GLY A 259 -20.04 2.65 22.29
CA GLY A 259 -19.51 3.67 23.21
C GLY A 259 -18.02 3.99 23.06
N SER A 260 -17.32 3.38 22.10
CA SER A 260 -15.89 3.64 21.87
C SER A 260 -15.64 4.97 21.13
N LYS A 261 -14.49 5.56 21.45
CA LYS A 261 -13.94 6.77 20.78
C LYS A 261 -12.46 6.58 20.51
N LEU A 262 -12.00 7.14 19.39
CA LEU A 262 -10.60 7.07 19.00
C LEU A 262 -10.17 8.35 18.30
N LEU A 263 -9.00 8.88 18.68
CA LEU A 263 -8.29 9.92 17.96
C LEU A 263 -6.99 9.31 17.39
N ILE A 264 -6.85 9.31 16.07
CA ILE A 264 -5.63 8.86 15.39
C ILE A 264 -4.89 10.11 14.89
N LYS A 265 -3.68 10.36 15.40
CA LYS A 265 -2.90 11.57 15.09
C LYS A 265 -2.08 11.45 13.82
N ASN A 266 -1.91 12.58 13.12
CA ASN A 266 -0.97 12.75 11.99
C ASN A 266 -1.09 11.70 10.88
N VAL A 267 -2.31 11.43 10.43
CA VAL A 267 -2.58 10.46 9.33
C VAL A 267 -2.61 11.19 8.00
N ASN A 268 -2.07 10.54 6.97
CA ASN A 268 -2.24 10.98 5.59
C ASN A 268 -3.73 10.96 5.21
N CYS A 269 -4.25 12.12 4.84
CA CYS A 269 -5.63 12.32 4.46
C CYS A 269 -5.79 12.64 2.97
N ASN A 270 -4.86 12.16 2.14
CA ASN A 270 -4.92 12.35 0.71
C ASN A 270 -6.25 11.79 0.15
N PRO A 271 -7.04 12.60 -0.59
CA PRO A 271 -8.32 12.17 -1.14
C PRO A 271 -8.25 10.92 -2.02
N THR A 272 -7.10 10.68 -2.65
CA THR A 272 -6.87 9.48 -3.46
C THR A 272 -6.54 8.23 -2.64
N ARG A 273 -6.45 8.36 -1.31
CA ARG A 273 -6.12 7.28 -0.35
C ARG A 273 -7.22 6.99 0.67
N ILE A 274 -8.02 7.98 0.99
CA ILE A 274 -9.04 7.88 2.06
C ILE A 274 -10.45 7.61 1.52
N GLY A 275 -10.56 6.96 0.37
CA GLY A 275 -11.86 6.55 -0.19
C GLY A 275 -12.68 5.71 0.77
N PHE A 276 -12.04 4.87 1.58
CA PHE A 276 -12.70 4.07 2.59
C PHE A 276 -13.41 4.93 3.67
N ILE A 277 -12.85 6.08 4.05
CA ILE A 277 -13.52 7.03 4.97
C ILE A 277 -14.77 7.60 4.32
N LYS A 278 -14.74 7.90 3.01
CA LYS A 278 -15.91 8.35 2.27
C LYS A 278 -17.01 7.29 2.26
N ILE A 279 -16.64 6.02 2.04
CA ILE A 279 -17.56 4.89 2.11
C ILE A 279 -18.13 4.73 3.51
N LEU A 280 -17.30 4.73 4.53
CA LEU A 280 -17.75 4.62 5.92
C LEU A 280 -18.74 5.73 6.30
N LYS A 281 -18.50 6.99 5.87
CA LYS A 281 -19.45 8.08 6.07
C LYS A 281 -20.80 7.84 5.35
N LYS A 282 -20.78 7.28 4.14
CA LYS A 282 -22.01 6.87 3.44
C LYS A 282 -22.72 5.71 4.15
N MET A 283 -22.00 4.89 4.91
CA MET A 283 -22.54 3.85 5.79
C MET A 283 -22.99 4.39 7.16
N ASN A 284 -23.09 5.70 7.34
CA ASN A 284 -23.48 6.38 8.58
C ASN A 284 -22.40 6.38 9.69
N ALA A 285 -21.13 6.30 9.36
CA ALA A 285 -20.05 6.34 10.35
C ALA A 285 -19.79 7.76 10.87
N ASN A 286 -19.65 7.90 12.19
CA ASN A 286 -19.26 9.16 12.82
C ASN A 286 -17.73 9.31 12.79
N ILE A 287 -17.23 9.84 11.68
CA ILE A 287 -15.81 10.09 11.43
C ILE A 287 -15.60 11.55 11.06
N LYS A 288 -14.68 12.23 11.76
CA LYS A 288 -14.29 13.61 11.49
C LYS A 288 -12.77 13.69 11.28
N ILE A 289 -12.34 14.42 10.25
CA ILE A 289 -10.94 14.78 10.07
C ILE A 289 -10.74 16.17 10.68
N LYS A 290 -9.81 16.27 11.61
CA LYS A 290 -9.49 17.50 12.35
C LYS A 290 -8.06 17.94 12.03
N ASN A 291 -7.79 19.24 12.18
CA ASN A 291 -6.45 19.83 12.03
C ASN A 291 -5.77 19.42 10.68
N LEU A 292 -6.57 19.45 9.62
CA LEU A 292 -6.07 19.14 8.27
C LEU A 292 -5.14 20.26 7.80
N LYS A 293 -3.91 19.88 7.42
CA LYS A 293 -2.91 20.79 6.87
C LYS A 293 -2.08 20.10 5.79
N LYS A 294 -1.50 20.87 4.90
CA LYS A 294 -0.53 20.34 3.92
C LYS A 294 0.85 20.23 4.57
N LYS A 295 1.45 19.03 4.54
CA LYS A 295 2.77 18.76 5.10
C LYS A 295 3.56 17.91 4.12
N SER A 296 4.73 18.38 3.70
CA SER A 296 5.59 17.67 2.73
C SER A 296 4.83 17.22 1.48
N GLY A 297 4.00 18.11 0.91
CA GLY A 297 3.19 17.83 -0.28
C GLY A 297 1.89 17.04 -0.04
N GLU A 298 1.71 16.41 1.12
CA GLU A 298 0.54 15.59 1.44
C GLU A 298 -0.42 16.30 2.42
N PRO A 299 -1.74 16.12 2.28
CA PRO A 299 -2.69 16.54 3.30
C PRO A 299 -2.61 15.60 4.50
N VAL A 300 -2.35 16.15 5.67
CA VAL A 300 -2.20 15.42 6.94
C VAL A 300 -3.17 15.96 7.97
N GLY A 301 -3.87 15.06 8.65
CA GLY A 301 -4.84 15.42 9.68
C GLY A 301 -4.95 14.39 10.79
N ASN A 302 -5.82 14.69 11.75
CA ASN A 302 -6.18 13.76 12.81
C ASN A 302 -7.56 13.16 12.51
N ILE A 303 -7.67 11.84 12.58
CA ILE A 303 -8.94 11.14 12.34
C ILE A 303 -9.60 10.86 13.68
N PHE A 304 -10.75 11.49 13.94
CA PHE A 304 -11.57 11.26 15.12
C PHE A 304 -12.74 10.37 14.74
N VAL A 305 -12.94 9.29 15.50
CA VAL A 305 -13.95 8.25 15.26
C VAL A 305 -14.76 8.01 16.53
N LYS A 306 -16.08 7.88 16.38
CA LYS A 306 -16.99 7.39 17.42
C LYS A 306 -17.74 6.15 16.93
N SER A 307 -18.09 5.26 17.85
CA SER A 307 -18.96 4.11 17.55
C SER A 307 -20.23 4.53 16.84
N SER A 308 -20.73 3.72 15.90
CA SER A 308 -21.86 4.10 15.04
C SER A 308 -22.67 2.90 14.63
N PHE A 309 -23.98 3.10 14.43
CA PHE A 309 -24.83 2.14 13.76
C PHE A 309 -24.65 2.28 12.25
N LEU A 310 -23.94 1.32 11.66
CA LEU A 310 -23.62 1.35 10.25
C LEU A 310 -24.73 0.72 9.41
N LYS A 311 -24.94 1.27 8.21
CA LYS A 311 -25.92 0.77 7.21
C LYS A 311 -25.20 0.10 6.04
N PRO A 312 -25.79 -0.94 5.42
CA PRO A 312 -25.23 -1.55 4.23
C PRO A 312 -25.23 -0.58 3.05
N ILE A 313 -24.37 -0.83 2.06
CA ILE A 313 -24.21 0.04 0.90
C ILE A 313 -23.90 -0.75 -0.38
N ASN A 314 -24.29 -0.20 -1.51
CA ASN A 314 -23.68 -0.53 -2.80
C ASN A 314 -22.46 0.38 -2.99
N CYS A 315 -21.26 -0.20 -2.87
CA CYS A 315 -20.01 0.57 -2.96
C CYS A 315 -19.82 1.09 -4.40
N PRO A 316 -19.71 2.43 -4.59
CA PRO A 316 -19.46 3.01 -5.91
C PRO A 316 -18.11 2.55 -6.47
N LYS A 317 -18.14 1.98 -7.68
CA LYS A 317 -16.93 1.42 -8.35
C LYS A 317 -15.84 2.47 -8.61
N GLU A 318 -16.22 3.73 -8.77
CA GLU A 318 -15.34 4.87 -9.02
C GLU A 318 -14.42 5.16 -7.82
N LEU A 319 -14.85 4.82 -6.61
CA LEU A 319 -14.06 5.00 -5.39
C LEU A 319 -13.06 3.88 -5.14
N VAL A 320 -13.22 2.72 -5.79
CA VAL A 320 -12.39 1.51 -5.55
C VAL A 320 -10.89 1.79 -5.64
N PRO A 321 -10.34 2.52 -6.62
CA PRO A 321 -8.90 2.79 -6.65
C PRO A 321 -8.36 3.48 -5.38
N SER A 322 -9.18 4.32 -4.73
CA SER A 322 -8.80 5.07 -3.52
C SER A 322 -8.99 4.33 -2.20
N LEU A 323 -9.54 3.10 -2.24
CA LEU A 323 -9.83 2.27 -1.06
C LEU A 323 -9.51 0.78 -1.25
N ILE A 324 -8.87 0.42 -2.35
CA ILE A 324 -8.65 -0.99 -2.77
C ILE A 324 -7.99 -1.83 -1.68
N ASP A 325 -7.04 -1.25 -0.94
CA ASP A 325 -6.30 -1.95 0.11
C ASP A 325 -7.09 -2.07 1.42
N GLU A 326 -8.14 -1.27 1.61
CA GLU A 326 -9.01 -1.28 2.79
C GLU A 326 -10.29 -2.11 2.59
N LEU A 327 -10.53 -2.62 1.37
CA LEU A 327 -11.70 -3.47 1.08
C LEU A 327 -11.85 -4.67 2.01
N PRO A 328 -10.79 -5.43 2.37
CA PRO A 328 -10.94 -6.54 3.32
C PRO A 328 -11.51 -6.11 4.68
N PHE A 329 -11.17 -4.91 5.16
CA PHE A 329 -11.75 -4.35 6.38
C PHE A 329 -13.22 -3.94 6.19
N LEU A 330 -13.59 -3.41 5.03
CA LEU A 330 -14.98 -3.12 4.70
C LEU A 330 -15.81 -4.40 4.58
N PHE A 331 -15.21 -5.51 4.13
CA PHE A 331 -15.87 -6.83 4.11
C PHE A 331 -16.16 -7.33 5.53
N VAL A 332 -15.24 -7.08 6.47
CA VAL A 332 -15.49 -7.36 7.91
C VAL A 332 -16.67 -6.54 8.42
N ILE A 333 -16.73 -5.24 8.13
CA ILE A 333 -17.90 -4.42 8.52
C ILE A 333 -19.18 -5.00 7.92
N ALA A 334 -19.17 -5.26 6.62
CA ALA A 334 -20.32 -5.79 5.90
C ALA A 334 -20.82 -7.13 6.48
N SER A 335 -19.93 -7.95 7.05
CA SER A 335 -20.29 -9.25 7.62
C SER A 335 -21.03 -9.17 8.95
N VAL A 336 -20.81 -8.11 9.75
CA VAL A 336 -21.36 -7.97 11.11
C VAL A 336 -22.48 -6.94 11.23
N ILE A 337 -22.88 -6.30 10.13
CA ILE A 337 -24.05 -5.39 10.11
C ILE A 337 -25.24 -6.06 9.41
N LYS A 338 -26.47 -5.72 9.81
CA LYS A 338 -27.69 -6.27 9.18
C LYS A 338 -27.85 -5.74 7.76
N GLY A 339 -28.08 -6.64 6.80
CA GLY A 339 -28.42 -6.31 5.42
C GLY A 339 -27.37 -6.76 4.38
N VAL A 340 -27.50 -6.29 3.15
CA VAL A 340 -26.64 -6.72 2.03
C VAL A 340 -25.76 -5.58 1.56
N THR A 341 -24.45 -5.81 1.58
CA THR A 341 -23.46 -4.87 1.02
C THR A 341 -22.87 -5.45 -0.25
N LYS A 342 -22.81 -4.64 -1.30
CA LYS A 342 -22.24 -5.03 -2.61
C LYS A 342 -21.01 -4.19 -2.94
N PHE A 343 -19.97 -4.87 -3.36
CA PHE A 343 -18.73 -4.29 -3.88
C PHE A 343 -18.56 -4.71 -5.33
N SER A 344 -18.35 -3.75 -6.23
CA SER A 344 -18.15 -3.99 -7.67
C SER A 344 -16.90 -3.26 -8.16
N GLY A 345 -16.29 -3.72 -9.27
CA GLY A 345 -15.05 -3.13 -9.78
C GLY A 345 -13.80 -3.54 -9.00
N ILE A 346 -13.81 -4.69 -8.34
CA ILE A 346 -12.79 -5.12 -7.37
C ILE A 346 -11.89 -6.26 -7.86
N SER A 347 -11.88 -6.57 -9.16
CA SER A 347 -11.08 -7.66 -9.75
C SER A 347 -9.58 -7.58 -9.40
N GLU A 348 -9.02 -6.37 -9.25
CA GLU A 348 -7.63 -6.15 -8.85
C GLU A 348 -7.26 -6.77 -7.48
N LEU A 349 -8.24 -7.05 -6.61
CA LEU A 349 -8.01 -7.76 -5.35
C LEU A 349 -7.57 -9.22 -5.53
N ARG A 350 -7.88 -9.82 -6.68
CA ARG A 350 -7.47 -11.19 -6.99
C ARG A 350 -5.99 -11.32 -7.32
N HIS A 351 -5.37 -10.20 -7.72
CA HIS A 351 -3.97 -10.10 -8.15
C HIS A 351 -3.06 -9.41 -7.11
N LYS A 352 -3.48 -9.39 -5.83
CA LYS A 352 -2.67 -8.87 -4.72
C LYS A 352 -1.73 -9.96 -4.16
N GLU A 353 -1.34 -9.87 -2.89
CA GLU A 353 -0.51 -10.86 -2.19
C GLU A 353 -1.17 -12.26 -2.18
N SER A 354 -2.49 -12.26 -2.13
CA SER A 354 -3.37 -13.41 -2.31
C SER A 354 -4.59 -13.00 -3.16
N ASP A 355 -5.41 -13.95 -3.60
CA ASP A 355 -6.78 -13.63 -4.02
C ASP A 355 -7.57 -13.24 -2.77
N ARG A 356 -7.62 -11.91 -2.50
CA ARG A 356 -8.25 -11.35 -1.31
C ARG A 356 -9.76 -11.59 -1.28
N ILE A 357 -10.42 -11.62 -2.45
CA ILE A 357 -11.86 -11.91 -2.52
C ILE A 357 -12.12 -13.33 -2.04
N LYS A 358 -11.43 -14.31 -2.63
CA LYS A 358 -11.57 -15.72 -2.27
C LYS A 358 -11.16 -15.98 -0.83
N SER A 359 -10.10 -15.35 -0.35
CA SER A 359 -9.61 -15.54 1.03
C SER A 359 -10.61 -15.02 2.07
N MET A 360 -11.21 -13.84 1.83
CA MET A 360 -12.25 -13.31 2.71
C MET A 360 -13.54 -14.14 2.64
N GLU A 361 -13.97 -14.53 1.45
CA GLU A 361 -15.16 -15.36 1.23
C GLU A 361 -15.07 -16.68 1.98
N ILE A 362 -13.95 -17.40 1.85
CA ILE A 362 -13.71 -18.67 2.59
C ILE A 362 -13.83 -18.47 4.10
N GLY A 363 -13.16 -17.45 4.66
CA GLY A 363 -13.20 -17.22 6.10
C GLY A 363 -14.56 -16.76 6.61
N LEU A 364 -15.28 -15.93 5.86
CA LEU A 364 -16.62 -15.47 6.22
C LEU A 364 -17.66 -16.61 6.17
N ASN A 365 -17.56 -17.47 5.15
CA ASN A 365 -18.47 -18.63 5.03
C ASN A 365 -18.29 -19.64 6.18
N GLN A 366 -17.07 -19.79 6.75
CA GLN A 366 -16.83 -20.66 7.91
C GLN A 366 -17.62 -20.24 9.16
N ILE A 367 -18.03 -18.99 9.27
CA ILE A 367 -18.84 -18.46 10.38
C ILE A 367 -20.31 -18.23 9.98
N GLY A 368 -20.74 -18.86 8.89
CA GLY A 368 -22.14 -18.81 8.44
C GLY A 368 -22.53 -17.51 7.71
N ILE A 369 -21.58 -16.64 7.36
CA ILE A 369 -21.86 -15.44 6.57
C ILE A 369 -21.97 -15.82 5.11
N LYS A 370 -23.20 -15.70 4.55
CA LYS A 370 -23.45 -15.94 3.14
C LYS A 370 -22.75 -14.88 2.29
N THR A 371 -21.97 -15.35 1.31
CA THR A 371 -21.33 -14.49 0.31
C THR A 371 -21.64 -14.96 -1.10
N LYS A 372 -21.62 -14.04 -2.07
CA LYS A 372 -21.68 -14.37 -3.50
C LYS A 372 -20.65 -13.53 -4.24
N SER A 373 -19.65 -14.17 -4.84
CA SER A 373 -18.61 -13.49 -5.61
C SER A 373 -18.69 -13.77 -7.10
N THR A 374 -18.17 -12.84 -7.89
CA THR A 374 -17.83 -12.99 -9.30
C THR A 374 -16.37 -12.60 -9.48
N ILE A 375 -15.85 -12.64 -10.71
CA ILE A 375 -14.50 -12.14 -11.00
C ILE A 375 -14.29 -10.71 -10.49
N ASN A 376 -15.33 -9.86 -10.58
CA ASN A 376 -15.24 -8.42 -10.36
C ASN A 376 -16.17 -7.87 -9.26
N SER A 377 -16.78 -8.73 -8.47
CA SER A 377 -17.71 -8.28 -7.42
C SER A 377 -17.77 -9.25 -6.23
N LEU A 378 -18.21 -8.72 -5.08
CA LEU A 378 -18.53 -9.50 -3.89
C LEU A 378 -19.81 -8.91 -3.25
N LYS A 379 -20.79 -9.77 -2.99
CA LYS A 379 -21.95 -9.49 -2.14
C LYS A 379 -21.78 -10.19 -0.80
N ILE A 380 -22.03 -9.49 0.29
CA ILE A 380 -21.95 -10.01 1.67
C ILE A 380 -23.31 -9.79 2.31
N TYR A 381 -23.92 -10.88 2.79
CA TYR A 381 -25.17 -10.87 3.53
C TYR A 381 -24.83 -10.85 5.02
N GLY A 382 -24.80 -9.65 5.59
CA GLY A 382 -24.31 -9.45 6.95
C GLY A 382 -25.31 -9.94 8.00
N ASN A 383 -24.75 -10.49 9.08
CA ASN A 383 -25.48 -10.98 10.24
C ASN A 383 -24.86 -10.40 11.53
N PRO A 384 -25.55 -9.53 12.29
CA PRO A 384 -25.04 -9.01 13.56
C PRO A 384 -25.02 -10.07 14.69
N ASN A 385 -25.76 -11.17 14.53
CA ASN A 385 -25.95 -12.21 15.55
C ASN A 385 -25.15 -13.48 15.20
N ILE A 386 -23.89 -13.34 14.82
CA ILE A 386 -23.01 -14.48 14.52
C ILE A 386 -22.74 -15.25 15.80
N GLN A 387 -23.13 -16.52 15.83
CA GLN A 387 -22.79 -17.47 16.88
C GLN A 387 -21.66 -18.39 16.40
N MET A 388 -20.63 -18.54 17.21
CA MET A 388 -19.47 -19.37 16.88
C MET A 388 -19.46 -20.62 17.79
N ASN A 389 -19.79 -21.75 17.20
CA ASN A 389 -19.77 -23.05 17.90
C ASN A 389 -18.38 -23.75 17.79
N LYS A 390 -17.52 -23.27 16.92
CA LYS A 390 -16.18 -23.83 16.67
C LYS A 390 -15.14 -22.72 16.54
N THR A 391 -13.87 -23.05 16.78
CA THR A 391 -12.76 -22.13 16.50
C THR A 391 -12.65 -21.86 15.01
N LEU A 392 -12.74 -20.58 14.63
CA LEU A 392 -12.46 -20.12 13.26
C LEU A 392 -10.95 -20.18 13.03
N ARG A 393 -10.51 -21.01 12.09
CA ARG A 393 -9.10 -21.11 11.72
C ARG A 393 -8.85 -20.45 10.37
N ILE A 394 -8.04 -19.39 10.36
CA ILE A 394 -7.71 -18.61 9.19
C ILE A 394 -6.24 -18.79 8.81
N PHE A 395 -6.00 -19.13 7.56
CA PHE A 395 -4.66 -19.07 6.96
C PHE A 395 -4.51 -17.75 6.23
N SER A 396 -3.58 -16.91 6.67
CA SER A 396 -3.36 -15.58 6.09
C SER A 396 -2.90 -15.61 4.61
N LYS A 397 -2.42 -16.76 4.13
CA LYS A 397 -1.81 -16.95 2.80
C LYS A 397 -0.69 -15.94 2.51
N LYS A 398 0.07 -15.58 3.56
CA LYS A 398 1.11 -14.54 3.53
C LYS A 398 0.58 -13.16 3.09
N ASP A 399 -0.69 -12.88 3.32
CA ASP A 399 -1.33 -11.60 3.06
C ASP A 399 -1.67 -10.90 4.38
N HIS A 400 -0.94 -9.82 4.66
CA HIS A 400 -1.12 -9.03 5.88
C HIS A 400 -2.51 -8.41 6.01
N ARG A 401 -3.20 -8.09 4.88
CA ARG A 401 -4.55 -7.55 4.92
C ARG A 401 -5.57 -8.58 5.38
N ILE A 402 -5.41 -9.82 4.94
CA ILE A 402 -6.24 -10.94 5.38
C ILE A 402 -6.03 -11.17 6.88
N ALA A 403 -4.76 -11.27 7.32
CA ALA A 403 -4.45 -11.47 8.73
C ALA A 403 -5.04 -10.38 9.63
N MET A 404 -4.84 -9.10 9.30
CA MET A 404 -5.37 -7.98 10.08
C MET A 404 -6.89 -7.89 10.05
N SER A 405 -7.53 -8.22 8.92
CA SER A 405 -9.00 -8.18 8.79
C SER A 405 -9.66 -9.24 9.66
N PHE A 406 -9.15 -10.46 9.67
CA PHE A 406 -9.66 -11.51 10.54
C PHE A 406 -9.29 -11.30 12.01
N PHE A 407 -8.19 -10.62 12.31
CA PHE A 407 -7.92 -10.13 13.67
C PHE A 407 -9.02 -9.19 14.13
N CYS A 408 -9.39 -8.21 13.31
CA CYS A 408 -10.49 -7.30 13.64
C CYS A 408 -11.82 -8.03 13.78
N LEU A 409 -12.14 -8.97 12.88
CA LEU A 409 -13.35 -9.78 12.97
C LEU A 409 -13.39 -10.55 14.29
N GLY A 410 -12.29 -11.23 14.67
CA GLY A 410 -12.18 -11.95 15.94
C GLY A 410 -12.38 -11.05 17.16
N LYS A 411 -11.99 -9.77 17.08
CA LYS A 411 -12.25 -8.80 18.15
C LYS A 411 -13.70 -8.31 18.22
N LEU A 412 -14.51 -8.60 17.23
CA LEU A 412 -15.93 -8.24 17.18
C LEU A 412 -16.85 -9.42 17.51
N LEU A 413 -16.34 -10.66 17.47
CA LEU A 413 -17.12 -11.88 17.69
C LEU A 413 -16.94 -12.42 19.12
N ASN A 414 -17.95 -13.16 19.61
CA ASN A 414 -17.83 -14.03 20.77
C ASN A 414 -17.42 -15.41 20.27
N GLY A 415 -16.16 -15.80 20.51
CA GLY A 415 -15.64 -17.09 20.09
C GLY A 415 -14.15 -17.03 19.78
N ASN A 416 -13.58 -18.18 19.47
CA ASN A 416 -12.15 -18.32 19.23
C ASN A 416 -11.83 -18.12 17.74
N VAL A 417 -10.87 -17.24 17.45
CA VAL A 417 -10.33 -17.03 16.10
C VAL A 417 -8.82 -17.22 16.13
N GLU A 418 -8.34 -18.22 15.41
CA GLU A 418 -6.93 -18.52 15.27
C GLU A 418 -6.46 -18.13 13.87
N ILE A 419 -5.44 -17.26 13.79
CA ILE A 419 -4.90 -16.77 12.52
C ILE A 419 -3.48 -17.31 12.37
N LYS A 420 -3.28 -18.19 11.41
CA LYS A 420 -1.99 -18.78 11.06
C LYS A 420 -1.15 -17.87 10.20
N ASN A 421 0.18 -17.97 10.31
CA ASN A 421 1.16 -17.16 9.59
C ASN A 421 0.95 -15.66 9.82
N PHE A 422 0.76 -15.26 11.07
CA PHE A 422 0.46 -13.86 11.41
C PHE A 422 1.69 -12.95 11.26
N GLU A 423 2.90 -13.48 11.25
CA GLU A 423 4.14 -12.76 10.98
C GLU A 423 4.13 -11.96 9.68
N THR A 424 3.27 -12.36 8.74
CA THR A 424 3.08 -11.61 7.48
C THR A 424 2.69 -10.14 7.69
N VAL A 425 2.10 -9.79 8.85
CA VAL A 425 1.74 -8.41 9.18
C VAL A 425 2.97 -7.51 9.26
N ASN A 426 4.14 -8.05 9.62
CA ASN A 426 5.41 -7.32 9.72
C ASN A 426 5.90 -6.75 8.38
N THR A 427 5.40 -7.27 7.25
CA THR A 427 5.73 -6.73 5.93
C THR A 427 5.25 -5.29 5.73
N SER A 428 4.20 -4.88 6.46
CA SER A 428 3.58 -3.56 6.30
C SER A 428 3.24 -2.84 7.60
N PHE A 429 3.12 -3.54 8.74
CA PHE A 429 2.73 -2.96 10.02
C PHE A 429 3.35 -3.74 11.19
N SER A 430 4.64 -3.60 11.41
CA SER A 430 5.39 -4.35 12.43
C SER A 430 4.89 -4.11 13.86
N LYS A 431 4.34 -2.93 14.15
CA LYS A 431 3.79 -2.56 15.45
C LYS A 431 2.29 -2.81 15.59
N PHE A 432 1.68 -3.59 14.70
CA PHE A 432 0.23 -3.84 14.72
C PHE A 432 -0.27 -4.37 16.06
N LEU A 433 0.28 -5.48 16.52
CA LEU A 433 -0.11 -6.11 17.78
C LEU A 433 0.14 -5.20 19.00
N PHE A 434 1.26 -4.50 19.01
CA PHE A 434 1.56 -3.52 20.05
C PHE A 434 0.52 -2.38 20.08
N THR A 435 0.15 -1.87 18.90
CA THR A 435 -0.86 -0.79 18.82
C THR A 435 -2.25 -1.30 19.17
N MET A 436 -2.58 -2.56 18.85
CA MET A 436 -3.83 -3.20 19.27
C MET A 436 -3.94 -3.33 20.80
N LYS A 437 -2.83 -3.65 21.50
CA LYS A 437 -2.80 -3.63 22.98
C LYS A 437 -3.13 -2.26 23.55
N LYS A 438 -2.68 -1.16 22.93
CA LYS A 438 -2.97 0.21 23.40
C LYS A 438 -4.46 0.55 23.43
N ILE A 439 -5.26 -0.05 22.56
CA ILE A 439 -6.73 0.11 22.57
C ILE A 439 -7.43 -0.97 23.39
N GLY A 440 -6.69 -1.83 24.11
CA GLY A 440 -7.24 -2.86 25.00
C GLY A 440 -7.53 -4.21 24.33
N ALA A 441 -7.06 -4.44 23.11
CA ALA A 441 -7.22 -5.75 22.46
C ALA A 441 -6.30 -6.79 23.08
N LYS A 442 -6.88 -7.87 23.64
CA LYS A 442 -6.17 -9.04 24.20
C LYS A 442 -6.06 -10.14 23.13
N TYR A 443 -4.93 -10.82 23.09
CA TYR A 443 -4.66 -11.93 22.17
C TYR A 443 -3.54 -12.81 22.75
N GLU A 444 -3.41 -14.03 22.25
CA GLU A 444 -2.32 -14.95 22.57
C GLU A 444 -1.47 -15.19 21.32
N ILE A 445 -0.18 -15.27 21.49
CA ILE A 445 0.76 -15.67 20.44
C ILE A 445 1.08 -17.14 20.63
N LYS A 446 0.91 -17.93 19.56
CA LYS A 446 1.31 -19.34 19.52
C LYS A 446 2.45 -19.49 18.52
N LYS A 447 3.58 -19.97 18.97
CA LYS A 447 4.72 -20.36 18.13
C LYS A 447 4.47 -21.68 17.41
#